data_5fc1cb7c1a9c7ee326e71ea18049a584
#
_entry.id   5fc1cb7c1a9c7ee326e71ea18049a584
#
_cell.length_a   1.000
_cell.length_b   1.000
_cell.length_c   1.000
_cell.angle_alpha   90.00
_cell.angle_beta   90.00
_cell.angle_gamma   90.00
#
_symmetry.space_group_name_H-M   'P 1'
#
loop_
_entity.id
_entity.type
_entity.pdbx_description
1 polymer ?
#
loop_
_entity_poly.entity_id
_entity_poly.type
_entity_poly.pdbx_seq_one_letter_code
_entity_poly.pdbx_strand_id
1 'polypeptide(L)'
;MSGSFSVSCEYIALNRGGMIYNHICERFLPWRNLWWWPKWRVPSFIMLHSVGEDAVDLCCPNNTIRPGELRKIIYQLRKDGYVFKTFAGAIETGDARTISLTFDDGFVDNYEVLFPILKELDCPATCFVTNRGNPEFPRECWSTEDPIPSNVQYLTADMIRKMDMSGLVEIGGHTAGHATLTKVSLKKASYEIVENKNWLESVLGHKIVSFAYPRGGENDQVVALVKAAG
;
A
#
# COMPACT_ATOMS: atom_id res chain seq x y z
N MET A 1 2.58 -0.32 33.29
CA MET A 1 2.65 -1.45 32.35
C MET A 1 3.01 -0.88 31.00
N SER A 2 4.30 -1.00 30.64
CA SER A 2 4.86 -0.47 29.38
C SER A 2 4.63 -1.48 28.28
N GLY A 3 3.59 -1.30 27.49
CA GLY A 3 3.40 -2.07 26.28
C GLY A 3 4.38 -1.60 25.21
N SER A 4 5.36 -2.42 24.88
CA SER A 4 6.20 -2.23 23.72
C SER A 4 5.38 -2.50 22.46
N PHE A 5 5.05 -1.46 21.71
CA PHE A 5 4.46 -1.58 20.39
C PHE A 5 5.59 -1.69 19.36
N SER A 6 5.67 -2.82 18.66
CA SER A 6 6.51 -2.94 17.49
C SER A 6 5.82 -2.23 16.32
N VAL A 7 6.45 -1.19 15.78
CA VAL A 7 6.02 -0.55 14.55
C VAL A 7 6.74 -1.27 13.41
N SER A 8 5.99 -1.97 12.56
CA SER A 8 6.52 -2.47 11.29
C SER A 8 6.54 -1.30 10.29
N CYS A 9 7.74 -0.84 9.94
CA CYS A 9 7.89 0.11 8.83
C CYS A 9 7.95 -0.68 7.54
N GLU A 10 7.09 -0.37 6.58
CA GLU A 10 7.19 -0.87 5.21
C GLU A 10 7.90 0.15 4.34
N TYR A 11 8.73 -0.32 3.40
CA TYR A 11 9.51 0.52 2.50
C TYR A 11 8.99 0.37 1.08
N ILE A 12 9.00 1.46 0.33
CA ILE A 12 8.48 1.52 -1.05
C ILE A 12 9.59 1.94 -2.00
N ALA A 13 9.73 1.27 -3.13
CA ALA A 13 10.70 1.58 -4.17
C ALA A 13 10.03 1.99 -5.49
N LEU A 14 10.60 2.97 -6.17
CA LEU A 14 10.21 3.39 -7.51
C LEU A 14 11.27 3.03 -8.54
N ASN A 15 10.82 2.69 -9.74
CA ASN A 15 11.66 2.32 -10.87
C ASN A 15 12.26 3.51 -11.65
N ARG A 16 12.21 4.73 -11.15
CA ARG A 16 12.86 5.89 -11.78
C ARG A 16 13.85 6.52 -10.81
N GLY A 17 15.13 6.13 -10.92
CA GLY A 17 16.21 6.90 -10.34
C GLY A 17 16.47 6.78 -8.85
N GLY A 18 15.97 5.73 -8.19
CA GLY A 18 16.58 5.24 -6.95
C GLY A 18 16.38 6.11 -5.71
N MET A 19 15.19 6.63 -5.43
CA MET A 19 14.90 7.12 -4.09
C MET A 19 14.08 6.08 -3.32
N ILE A 20 14.64 5.60 -2.22
CA ILE A 20 13.93 4.78 -1.23
C ILE A 20 13.36 5.75 -0.20
N TYR A 21 12.05 5.74 -0.03
CA TYR A 21 11.41 6.51 1.03
C TYR A 21 11.04 5.56 2.16
N ASN A 22 11.49 5.89 3.37
CA ASN A 22 11.05 5.22 4.57
C ASN A 22 9.62 5.67 4.86
N HIS A 23 8.68 4.74 4.86
CA HIS A 23 7.35 4.99 5.37
C HIS A 23 7.43 5.12 6.90
N ILE A 24 7.09 6.27 7.39
CA ILE A 24 6.82 6.44 8.82
C ILE A 24 5.37 6.01 9.01
N CYS A 25 5.20 4.78 9.49
CA CYS A 25 3.93 4.36 10.05
C CYS A 25 3.74 5.14 11.35
N GLU A 26 3.24 6.36 11.25
CA GLU A 26 2.94 7.12 12.45
C GLU A 26 1.62 6.63 13.04
N ARG A 27 1.73 6.15 14.28
CA ARG A 27 0.68 6.08 15.27
C ARG A 27 -0.42 7.06 14.95
N PHE A 28 -1.66 6.65 15.08
CA PHE A 28 -2.80 7.54 15.29
C PHE A 28 -2.43 8.60 16.33
N LEU A 29 -1.86 9.70 15.89
CA LEU A 29 -1.77 10.89 16.71
C LEU A 29 -3.20 11.35 16.92
N PRO A 30 -3.64 11.52 18.16
CA PRO A 30 -4.89 12.21 18.39
C PRO A 30 -4.76 13.54 17.65
N TRP A 31 -5.63 13.76 16.69
CA TRP A 31 -5.63 14.90 15.75
C TRP A 31 -5.57 16.30 16.40
N ARG A 32 -5.56 16.37 17.72
CA ARG A 32 -5.28 17.59 18.49
C ARG A 32 -3.82 18.06 18.41
N ASN A 33 -2.88 17.26 17.88
CA ASN A 33 -1.44 17.57 17.87
C ASN A 33 -0.84 17.74 16.47
N LEU A 34 -1.64 17.99 15.42
CA LEU A 34 -1.18 18.33 14.06
C LEU A 34 -0.30 19.60 14.01
N TRP A 35 -0.20 20.35 15.09
CA TRP A 35 0.69 21.50 15.22
C TRP A 35 2.19 21.15 15.22
N TRP A 36 2.55 19.88 15.41
CA TRP A 36 3.90 19.37 15.40
C TRP A 36 4.26 18.62 14.12
N TRP A 37 3.41 18.69 13.07
CA TRP A 37 3.79 18.11 11.77
C TRP A 37 5.08 18.80 11.30
N PRO A 38 6.21 18.07 11.15
CA PRO A 38 7.44 18.68 10.67
C PRO A 38 7.15 19.29 9.30
N LYS A 39 7.70 20.47 9.05
CA LYS A 39 7.69 21.08 7.71
C LYS A 39 8.65 20.27 6.83
N TRP A 40 8.20 19.08 6.44
CA TRP A 40 8.95 18.20 5.58
C TRP A 40 9.18 18.90 4.22
N ARG A 41 10.40 18.76 3.68
CA ARG A 41 10.74 19.23 2.34
C ARG A 41 10.39 18.19 1.28
N VAL A 42 9.63 17.16 1.61
CA VAL A 42 9.27 16.01 0.77
C VAL A 42 7.82 15.61 1.00
N PRO A 43 7.16 14.95 0.05
CA PRO A 43 5.81 14.42 0.21
C PRO A 43 5.68 13.51 1.44
N SER A 44 4.48 13.46 2.01
CA SER A 44 4.14 12.57 3.12
C SER A 44 3.31 11.40 2.63
N PHE A 45 3.52 10.23 3.24
CA PHE A 45 2.83 8.99 2.89
C PHE A 45 2.10 8.47 4.13
N ILE A 46 0.82 8.15 3.99
CA ILE A 46 -0.02 7.56 5.03
C ILE A 46 -0.36 6.15 4.58
N MET A 47 0.25 5.16 5.24
CA MET A 47 0.04 3.76 4.97
C MET A 47 -1.12 3.22 5.79
N LEU A 48 -2.01 2.51 5.12
CA LEU A 48 -3.17 1.80 5.66
C LEU A 48 -3.28 0.46 4.93
N HIS A 49 -4.16 -0.45 5.38
CA HIS A 49 -4.41 -1.72 4.70
C HIS A 49 -5.90 -1.87 4.37
N SER A 50 -6.76 -1.58 5.32
CA SER A 50 -8.19 -1.87 5.26
C SER A 50 -9.04 -0.65 5.63
N VAL A 51 -10.25 -0.59 5.10
CA VAL A 51 -11.26 0.44 5.44
C VAL A 51 -12.55 -0.23 5.86
N GLY A 52 -12.85 -0.20 7.16
CA GLY A 52 -14.04 -0.87 7.70
C GLY A 52 -14.31 -0.48 9.15
N GLU A 53 -15.45 -0.92 9.67
CA GLU A 53 -15.78 -0.74 11.10
C GLU A 53 -15.00 -1.73 11.97
N ASP A 54 -14.73 -2.93 11.44
CA ASP A 54 -13.97 -3.98 12.08
C ASP A 54 -12.63 -4.19 11.37
N ALA A 55 -11.60 -4.54 12.13
CA ALA A 55 -10.30 -4.86 11.56
C ALA A 55 -10.35 -6.17 10.76
N VAL A 56 -10.02 -6.11 9.48
CA VAL A 56 -9.88 -7.29 8.61
C VAL A 56 -8.52 -7.94 8.82
N ASP A 57 -7.49 -7.12 8.98
CA ASP A 57 -6.14 -7.58 9.30
C ASP A 57 -6.00 -7.82 10.80
N LEU A 58 -6.11 -9.08 11.22
CA LEU A 58 -5.94 -9.48 12.62
C LEU A 58 -4.49 -9.38 13.11
N CYS A 59 -3.51 -9.36 12.20
CA CYS A 59 -2.11 -9.18 12.54
C CYS A 59 -1.78 -7.72 12.83
N CYS A 60 -2.42 -6.80 12.12
CA CYS A 60 -2.22 -5.36 12.23
C CYS A 60 -3.54 -4.60 12.32
N PRO A 61 -4.36 -4.81 13.37
CA PRO A 61 -5.68 -4.18 13.47
C PRO A 61 -5.62 -2.65 13.47
N ASN A 62 -4.46 -2.07 13.79
CA ASN A 62 -4.24 -0.63 13.76
C ASN A 62 -4.08 -0.07 12.33
N ASN A 63 -3.95 -0.93 11.32
CA ASN A 63 -3.85 -0.52 9.91
C ASN A 63 -5.23 -0.44 9.23
N THR A 64 -6.30 -0.71 9.98
CA THR A 64 -7.68 -0.51 9.53
C THR A 64 -8.18 0.85 9.98
N ILE A 65 -8.76 1.61 9.05
CA ILE A 65 -9.37 2.91 9.33
C ILE A 65 -10.88 2.86 9.12
N ARG A 66 -11.64 3.52 9.99
CA ARG A 66 -13.08 3.62 9.80
C ARG A 66 -13.44 4.59 8.67
N PRO A 67 -14.48 4.30 7.87
CA PRO A 67 -14.89 5.16 6.76
C PRO A 67 -15.12 6.62 7.14
N GLY A 68 -15.75 6.85 8.30
CA GLY A 68 -15.99 8.19 8.81
C GLY A 68 -14.73 8.94 9.26
N GLU A 69 -13.74 8.22 9.75
CA GLU A 69 -12.44 8.79 10.14
C GLU A 69 -11.60 9.14 8.92
N LEU A 70 -11.58 8.26 7.91
CA LEU A 70 -10.89 8.53 6.65
C LEU A 70 -11.40 9.82 5.99
N ARG A 71 -12.73 9.99 5.89
CA ARG A 71 -13.33 11.22 5.35
C ARG A 71 -12.90 12.47 6.13
N LYS A 72 -12.90 12.41 7.46
CA LYS A 72 -12.47 13.53 8.32
C LYS A 72 -11.01 13.89 8.11
N ILE A 73 -10.13 12.90 8.01
CA ILE A 73 -8.69 13.10 7.76
C ILE A 73 -8.48 13.76 6.41
N ILE A 74 -9.09 13.25 5.34
CA ILE A 74 -8.97 13.84 4.00
C ILE A 74 -9.47 15.28 3.99
N TYR A 75 -10.64 15.54 4.59
CA TYR A 75 -11.20 16.89 4.68
C TYR A 75 -10.26 17.85 5.42
N GLN A 76 -9.77 17.43 6.61
CA GLN A 76 -8.90 18.28 7.42
C GLN A 76 -7.58 18.59 6.72
N LEU A 77 -6.93 17.59 6.12
CA LEU A 77 -5.67 17.78 5.41
C LEU A 77 -5.83 18.71 4.20
N ARG A 78 -6.93 18.61 3.46
CA ARG A 78 -7.24 19.57 2.39
C ARG A 78 -7.46 20.98 2.92
N LYS A 79 -8.16 21.13 4.03
CA LYS A 79 -8.35 22.44 4.68
C LYS A 79 -7.01 23.05 5.13
N ASP A 80 -6.06 22.22 5.51
CA ASP A 80 -4.70 22.64 5.89
C ASP A 80 -3.78 22.88 4.67
N GLY A 81 -4.32 22.78 3.45
CA GLY A 81 -3.65 23.11 2.20
C GLY A 81 -2.80 21.97 1.62
N TYR A 82 -3.04 20.73 2.03
CA TYR A 82 -2.41 19.56 1.42
C TYR A 82 -3.17 19.10 0.17
N VAL A 83 -2.40 18.58 -0.81
CA VAL A 83 -2.91 18.03 -2.05
C VAL A 83 -2.68 16.52 -2.06
N PHE A 84 -3.73 15.76 -2.35
CA PHE A 84 -3.62 14.31 -2.47
C PHE A 84 -3.18 13.92 -3.88
N LYS A 85 -2.25 12.97 -3.95
CA LYS A 85 -1.77 12.35 -5.20
C LYS A 85 -1.57 10.85 -4.99
N THR A 86 -1.51 10.10 -6.08
CA THR A 86 -1.03 8.71 -6.05
C THR A 86 0.42 8.68 -5.57
N PHE A 87 0.93 7.51 -5.21
CA PHE A 87 2.31 7.37 -4.74
C PHE A 87 3.32 7.85 -5.80
N ALA A 88 3.21 7.35 -7.03
CA ALA A 88 4.09 7.79 -8.11
C ALA A 88 3.96 9.29 -8.39
N GLY A 89 2.74 9.82 -8.40
CA GLY A 89 2.49 11.25 -8.61
C GLY A 89 3.04 12.14 -7.49
N ALA A 90 3.03 11.67 -6.24
CA ALA A 90 3.62 12.37 -5.10
C ALA A 90 5.15 12.45 -5.24
N ILE A 91 5.79 11.34 -5.60
CA ILE A 91 7.23 11.27 -5.82
C ILE A 91 7.65 12.16 -7.01
N GLU A 92 6.93 12.10 -8.12
CA GLU A 92 7.23 12.91 -9.30
C GLU A 92 7.14 14.41 -9.02
N THR A 93 6.17 14.81 -8.22
CA THR A 93 6.00 16.23 -7.83
C THR A 93 7.09 16.68 -6.86
N GLY A 94 7.47 15.83 -5.90
CA GLY A 94 8.42 16.17 -4.84
C GLY A 94 7.96 17.28 -3.89
N ASP A 95 6.68 17.69 -3.96
CA ASP A 95 6.17 18.83 -3.20
C ASP A 95 5.83 18.40 -1.76
N ALA A 96 6.38 19.12 -0.79
CA ALA A 96 6.16 18.91 0.64
C ALA A 96 4.69 19.06 1.12
N ARG A 97 3.84 19.67 0.31
CA ARG A 97 2.40 19.75 0.58
C ARG A 97 1.59 18.63 -0.06
N THR A 98 2.28 17.63 -0.61
CA THR A 98 1.64 16.46 -1.18
C THR A 98 1.52 15.35 -0.15
N ILE A 99 0.37 14.70 -0.13
CA ILE A 99 0.09 13.48 0.65
C ILE A 99 -0.33 12.38 -0.31
N SER A 100 0.22 11.19 -0.11
CA SER A 100 -0.29 9.97 -0.74
C SER A 100 -0.89 9.05 0.31
N LEU A 101 -2.11 8.62 0.08
CA LEU A 101 -2.73 7.52 0.82
C LEU A 101 -2.34 6.22 0.14
N THR A 102 -1.79 5.28 0.90
CA THR A 102 -1.45 3.94 0.40
C THR A 102 -2.19 2.87 1.18
N PHE A 103 -2.63 1.83 0.46
CA PHE A 103 -3.37 0.71 1.02
C PHE A 103 -2.71 -0.57 0.54
N ASP A 104 -2.21 -1.37 1.48
CA ASP A 104 -1.43 -2.56 1.19
C ASP A 104 -2.30 -3.82 1.21
N ASP A 105 -1.76 -4.96 0.75
CA ASP A 105 -2.35 -6.30 0.67
C ASP A 105 -3.42 -6.50 -0.42
N GLY A 106 -4.21 -5.49 -0.76
CA GLY A 106 -5.28 -5.61 -1.74
C GLY A 106 -6.52 -6.34 -1.19
N PHE A 107 -6.97 -6.00 0.02
CA PHE A 107 -8.23 -6.50 0.58
C PHE A 107 -9.44 -6.02 -0.22
N VAL A 108 -10.52 -6.83 -0.23
CA VAL A 108 -11.74 -6.53 -1.00
C VAL A 108 -12.41 -5.21 -0.58
N ASP A 109 -12.28 -4.81 0.70
CA ASP A 109 -12.81 -3.55 1.21
C ASP A 109 -12.21 -2.31 0.54
N ASN A 110 -11.01 -2.45 -0.06
CA ASN A 110 -10.43 -1.38 -0.87
C ASN A 110 -11.27 -1.07 -2.12
N TYR A 111 -12.01 -2.05 -2.64
CA TYR A 111 -12.98 -1.83 -3.72
C TYR A 111 -14.37 -1.48 -3.19
N GLU A 112 -14.86 -2.20 -2.19
CA GLU A 112 -16.26 -2.09 -1.74
C GLU A 112 -16.51 -0.86 -0.87
N VAL A 113 -15.52 -0.43 -0.09
CA VAL A 113 -15.64 0.67 0.88
C VAL A 113 -14.75 1.86 0.54
N LEU A 114 -13.44 1.63 0.35
CA LEU A 114 -12.49 2.71 0.07
C LEU A 114 -12.78 3.39 -1.27
N PHE A 115 -12.90 2.63 -2.35
CA PHE A 115 -13.02 3.20 -3.70
C PHE A 115 -14.25 4.11 -3.88
N PRO A 116 -15.45 3.81 -3.35
CA PRO A 116 -16.56 4.76 -3.29
C PRO A 116 -16.23 6.08 -2.57
N ILE A 117 -15.47 6.01 -1.46
CA ILE A 117 -15.05 7.21 -0.71
C ILE A 117 -14.08 8.05 -1.54
N LEU A 118 -13.11 7.42 -2.20
CA LEU A 118 -12.17 8.12 -3.06
C LEU A 118 -12.88 8.84 -4.20
N LYS A 119 -13.88 8.21 -4.82
CA LYS A 119 -14.71 8.84 -5.86
C LYS A 119 -15.56 9.99 -5.32
N GLU A 120 -16.20 9.82 -4.16
CA GLU A 120 -17.00 10.85 -3.49
C GLU A 120 -16.17 12.11 -3.23
N LEU A 121 -14.93 11.91 -2.80
CA LEU A 121 -14.04 12.99 -2.40
C LEU A 121 -13.07 13.45 -3.50
N ASP A 122 -13.10 12.85 -4.68
CA ASP A 122 -12.11 13.07 -5.75
C ASP A 122 -10.66 12.98 -5.19
N CYS A 123 -10.37 11.92 -4.43
CA CYS A 123 -9.13 11.76 -3.71
C CYS A 123 -8.28 10.64 -4.30
N PRO A 124 -7.15 10.93 -4.96
CA PRO A 124 -6.25 9.91 -5.44
C PRO A 124 -5.62 9.10 -4.29
N ALA A 125 -5.38 7.81 -4.56
CA ALA A 125 -4.70 6.90 -3.64
C ALA A 125 -3.91 5.83 -4.43
N THR A 126 -3.13 5.01 -3.72
CA THR A 126 -2.42 3.87 -4.30
C THR A 126 -2.77 2.60 -3.53
N CYS A 127 -3.07 1.52 -4.24
CA CYS A 127 -3.24 0.19 -3.66
C CYS A 127 -2.07 -0.70 -4.09
N PHE A 128 -1.33 -1.25 -3.12
CA PHE A 128 -0.29 -2.24 -3.35
C PHE A 128 -0.89 -3.64 -3.20
N VAL A 129 -0.93 -4.39 -4.30
CA VAL A 129 -1.79 -5.58 -4.42
C VAL A 129 -0.95 -6.85 -4.55
N THR A 130 -1.30 -7.88 -3.76
CA THR A 130 -0.75 -9.24 -3.87
C THR A 130 -1.54 -10.07 -4.89
N ASN A 131 -0.99 -11.25 -5.30
CA ASN A 131 -1.74 -12.17 -6.18
C ASN A 131 -2.81 -13.00 -5.43
N ARG A 132 -3.03 -12.75 -4.15
CA ARG A 132 -3.98 -13.53 -3.33
C ARG A 132 -5.42 -13.49 -3.84
N GLY A 133 -5.79 -12.45 -4.58
CA GLY A 133 -7.07 -12.34 -5.29
C GLY A 133 -7.11 -13.00 -6.68
N ASN A 134 -6.00 -13.53 -7.15
CA ASN A 134 -5.93 -14.30 -8.40
C ASN A 134 -6.36 -15.75 -8.14
N PRO A 135 -7.45 -16.24 -8.75
CA PRO A 135 -7.92 -17.61 -8.53
C PRO A 135 -6.95 -18.68 -9.06
N GLU A 136 -6.05 -18.30 -9.96
CA GLU A 136 -5.01 -19.20 -10.49
C GLU A 136 -3.75 -19.25 -9.63
N PHE A 137 -3.62 -18.34 -8.65
CA PHE A 137 -2.48 -18.32 -7.73
C PHE A 137 -2.74 -19.22 -6.52
N PRO A 138 -2.02 -20.35 -6.36
CA PRO A 138 -2.33 -21.35 -5.35
C PRO A 138 -2.12 -20.82 -3.92
N ARG A 139 -3.02 -21.17 -3.01
CA ARG A 139 -2.92 -20.79 -1.59
C ARG A 139 -1.64 -21.32 -0.92
N GLU A 140 -1.11 -22.43 -1.39
CA GLU A 140 0.14 -23.03 -0.92
C GLU A 140 1.36 -22.15 -1.19
N CYS A 141 1.23 -21.20 -2.13
CA CYS A 141 2.25 -20.21 -2.44
C CYS A 141 2.19 -18.97 -1.55
N TRP A 142 1.13 -18.82 -0.74
CA TRP A 142 0.98 -17.68 0.15
C TRP A 142 2.00 -17.75 1.29
N SER A 143 2.43 -16.60 1.77
CA SER A 143 3.26 -16.53 2.97
C SER A 143 2.53 -17.11 4.17
N THR A 144 3.22 -17.95 4.94
CA THR A 144 2.70 -18.54 6.18
C THR A 144 2.96 -17.64 7.39
N GLU A 145 3.61 -16.50 7.19
CA GLU A 145 3.91 -15.56 8.28
C GLU A 145 2.67 -14.80 8.76
N ASP A 146 1.60 -14.74 7.93
CA ASP A 146 0.33 -14.12 8.30
C ASP A 146 -0.74 -15.18 8.55
N PRO A 147 -1.28 -15.25 9.76
CA PRO A 147 -2.51 -16.00 9.99
C PRO A 147 -3.70 -15.25 9.36
N ILE A 148 -4.02 -15.58 8.10
CA ILE A 148 -5.13 -14.97 7.39
C ILE A 148 -6.41 -15.76 7.72
N PRO A 149 -7.45 -15.10 8.25
CA PRO A 149 -8.74 -15.74 8.44
C PRO A 149 -9.29 -16.26 7.11
N SER A 150 -9.95 -17.41 7.15
CA SER A 150 -10.48 -18.08 5.94
C SER A 150 -11.54 -17.26 5.19
N ASN A 151 -12.15 -16.30 5.87
CA ASN A 151 -13.20 -15.41 5.34
C ASN A 151 -12.66 -14.12 4.72
N VAL A 152 -11.36 -13.86 4.79
CA VAL A 152 -10.75 -12.68 4.16
C VAL A 152 -10.77 -12.83 2.63
N GLN A 153 -11.26 -11.80 1.97
CA GLN A 153 -11.33 -11.72 0.52
C GLN A 153 -10.37 -10.63 0.01
N TYR A 154 -9.85 -10.86 -1.19
CA TYR A 154 -8.91 -9.97 -1.86
C TYR A 154 -9.51 -9.40 -3.14
N LEU A 155 -8.94 -8.32 -3.64
CA LEU A 155 -9.30 -7.69 -4.90
C LEU A 155 -9.19 -8.69 -6.06
N THR A 156 -10.27 -8.86 -6.81
CA THR A 156 -10.25 -9.63 -8.06
C THR A 156 -9.66 -8.80 -9.20
N ALA A 157 -9.25 -9.45 -10.28
CA ALA A 157 -8.74 -8.80 -11.49
C ALA A 157 -9.72 -7.74 -12.05
N ASP A 158 -11.02 -8.02 -11.99
CA ASP A 158 -12.05 -7.07 -12.47
C ASP A 158 -12.17 -5.82 -11.56
N MET A 159 -12.09 -5.98 -10.25
CA MET A 159 -12.06 -4.88 -9.28
C MET A 159 -10.82 -4.01 -9.48
N ILE A 160 -9.63 -4.63 -9.59
CA ILE A 160 -8.36 -3.95 -9.83
C ILE A 160 -8.46 -3.10 -11.10
N ARG A 161 -8.95 -3.68 -12.20
CA ARG A 161 -9.11 -2.97 -13.48
C ARG A 161 -10.06 -1.78 -13.38
N LYS A 162 -11.19 -1.93 -12.67
CA LYS A 162 -12.15 -0.84 -12.46
C LYS A 162 -11.59 0.29 -11.62
N MET A 163 -10.78 -0.02 -10.59
CA MET A 163 -10.10 0.98 -9.77
C MET A 163 -9.09 1.78 -10.61
N ASP A 164 -8.24 1.09 -11.35
CA ASP A 164 -7.23 1.68 -12.23
C ASP A 164 -7.84 2.57 -13.32
N MET A 165 -8.84 2.07 -14.05
CA MET A 165 -9.54 2.80 -15.10
C MET A 165 -10.23 4.09 -14.61
N SER A 166 -10.46 4.24 -13.33
CA SER A 166 -11.02 5.47 -12.76
C SER A 166 -10.05 6.66 -12.81
N GLY A 167 -8.75 6.40 -12.95
CA GLY A 167 -7.71 7.40 -12.85
C GLY A 167 -7.45 7.93 -11.44
N LEU A 168 -8.22 7.46 -10.44
CA LEU A 168 -8.03 7.84 -9.04
C LEU A 168 -7.11 6.91 -8.28
N VAL A 169 -7.03 5.63 -8.69
CA VAL A 169 -6.27 4.63 -7.95
C VAL A 169 -5.12 4.12 -8.79
N GLU A 170 -3.91 4.36 -8.31
CA GLU A 170 -2.70 3.69 -8.81
C GLU A 170 -2.63 2.27 -8.23
N ILE A 171 -2.32 1.30 -9.07
CA ILE A 171 -2.07 -0.08 -8.65
C ILE A 171 -0.56 -0.33 -8.65
N GLY A 172 -0.02 -0.73 -7.52
CA GLY A 172 1.38 -1.11 -7.33
C GLY A 172 1.54 -2.56 -6.90
N GLY A 173 2.77 -3.08 -6.98
CA GLY A 173 3.09 -4.46 -6.60
C GLY A 173 3.34 -4.62 -5.10
N HIS A 174 2.99 -5.82 -4.56
CA HIS A 174 3.19 -6.17 -3.16
C HIS A 174 3.59 -7.65 -2.97
N THR A 175 4.39 -8.18 -3.88
CA THR A 175 4.74 -9.60 -4.02
C THR A 175 3.55 -10.52 -4.34
N ALA A 176 3.83 -11.71 -4.84
CA ALA A 176 2.77 -12.64 -5.21
C ALA A 176 2.05 -13.22 -3.97
N GLY A 177 2.78 -13.76 -3.02
CA GLY A 177 2.26 -14.43 -1.83
C GLY A 177 2.39 -13.65 -0.53
N HIS A 178 2.76 -12.37 -0.55
CA HIS A 178 3.06 -11.55 0.63
C HIS A 178 4.27 -12.06 1.42
N ALA A 179 5.32 -12.49 0.72
CA ALA A 179 6.53 -13.00 1.35
C ALA A 179 7.44 -11.86 1.87
N THR A 180 7.97 -11.99 3.09
CA THR A 180 9.05 -11.13 3.57
C THR A 180 10.33 -11.44 2.79
N LEU A 181 10.67 -10.58 1.82
CA LEU A 181 11.69 -10.87 0.80
C LEU A 181 13.09 -11.12 1.37
N THR A 182 13.41 -10.54 2.53
CA THR A 182 14.68 -10.76 3.22
C THR A 182 14.76 -12.10 3.97
N LYS A 183 13.64 -12.80 4.14
CA LYS A 183 13.57 -14.08 4.86
C LYS A 183 13.49 -15.29 3.93
N VAL A 184 13.42 -15.07 2.62
CA VAL A 184 13.39 -16.12 1.61
C VAL A 184 14.65 -16.14 0.76
N SER A 185 14.89 -17.22 0.00
CA SER A 185 16.02 -17.24 -0.94
C SER A 185 15.87 -16.18 -2.03
N LEU A 186 16.97 -15.66 -2.58
CA LEU A 186 16.94 -14.68 -3.68
C LEU A 186 16.14 -15.19 -4.90
N LYS A 187 16.20 -16.50 -5.17
CA LYS A 187 15.39 -17.13 -6.21
C LYS A 187 13.90 -17.01 -5.93
N LYS A 188 13.47 -17.25 -4.67
CA LYS A 188 12.07 -17.09 -4.27
C LYS A 188 11.68 -15.62 -4.26
N ALA A 189 12.53 -14.72 -3.76
CA ALA A 189 12.29 -13.29 -3.78
C ALA A 189 12.09 -12.77 -5.20
N SER A 190 12.95 -13.16 -6.15
CA SER A 190 12.79 -12.82 -7.58
C SER A 190 11.47 -13.34 -8.14
N TYR A 191 11.10 -14.60 -7.85
CA TYR A 191 9.82 -15.16 -8.26
C TYR A 191 8.63 -14.35 -7.72
N GLU A 192 8.62 -14.03 -6.43
CA GLU A 192 7.57 -13.25 -5.77
C GLU A 192 7.34 -11.88 -6.42
N ILE A 193 8.44 -11.21 -6.76
CA ILE A 193 8.41 -9.88 -7.40
C ILE A 193 7.90 -9.99 -8.84
N VAL A 194 8.51 -10.86 -9.63
CA VAL A 194 8.23 -10.98 -11.08
C VAL A 194 6.83 -11.54 -11.32
N GLU A 195 6.41 -12.55 -10.56
CA GLU A 195 5.09 -13.16 -10.69
C GLU A 195 3.97 -12.13 -10.38
N ASN A 196 4.14 -11.35 -9.30
CA ASN A 196 3.20 -10.30 -8.96
C ASN A 196 3.10 -9.24 -10.07
N LYS A 197 4.26 -8.74 -10.52
CA LYS A 197 4.32 -7.76 -11.60
C LYS A 197 3.63 -8.26 -12.87
N ASN A 198 3.97 -9.47 -13.33
CA ASN A 198 3.42 -10.03 -14.55
C ASN A 198 1.91 -10.19 -14.48
N TRP A 199 1.39 -10.66 -13.35
CA TRP A 199 -0.05 -10.79 -13.17
C TRP A 199 -0.72 -9.42 -13.20
N LEU A 200 -0.27 -8.44 -12.41
CA LEU A 200 -0.87 -7.12 -12.37
C LEU A 200 -0.82 -6.43 -13.74
N GLU A 201 0.31 -6.46 -14.44
CA GLU A 201 0.43 -5.89 -15.77
C GLU A 201 -0.46 -6.58 -16.82
N SER A 202 -0.69 -7.89 -16.68
CA SER A 202 -1.65 -8.62 -17.53
C SER A 202 -3.09 -8.19 -17.27
N VAL A 203 -3.45 -7.88 -16.02
CA VAL A 203 -4.77 -7.38 -15.62
C VAL A 203 -5.00 -5.95 -16.11
N LEU A 204 -3.99 -5.10 -15.98
CA LEU A 204 -4.08 -3.66 -16.25
C LEU A 204 -3.90 -3.31 -17.74
N GLY A 205 -3.12 -4.11 -18.48
CA GLY A 205 -2.73 -3.81 -19.84
C GLY A 205 -1.62 -2.75 -19.97
N HIS A 206 -1.04 -2.33 -18.87
CA HIS A 206 0.09 -1.38 -18.81
C HIS A 206 1.06 -1.75 -17.68
N LYS A 207 2.23 -1.10 -17.65
CA LYS A 207 3.26 -1.34 -16.63
C LYS A 207 2.88 -0.73 -15.29
N ILE A 208 3.15 -1.46 -14.20
CA ILE A 208 3.18 -0.90 -12.86
C ILE A 208 4.55 -0.27 -12.59
N VAL A 209 4.59 0.81 -11.83
CA VAL A 209 5.80 1.62 -11.59
C VAL A 209 6.17 1.74 -10.12
N SER A 210 5.36 1.19 -9.22
CA SER A 210 5.54 1.26 -7.78
C SER A 210 5.45 -0.11 -7.13
N PHE A 211 6.17 -0.30 -6.03
CA PHE A 211 6.23 -1.56 -5.30
C PHE A 211 6.40 -1.29 -3.81
N ALA A 212 5.63 -1.99 -2.97
CA ALA A 212 5.77 -1.99 -1.52
C ALA A 212 6.37 -3.33 -1.04
N TYR A 213 7.32 -3.25 -0.11
CA TYR A 213 7.95 -4.44 0.46
C TYR A 213 7.13 -4.96 1.64
N PRO A 214 6.59 -6.20 1.59
CA PRO A 214 5.88 -6.75 2.73
C PRO A 214 6.71 -6.66 4.02
N ARG A 215 6.13 -6.10 5.07
CA ARG A 215 6.75 -5.89 6.40
C ARG A 215 8.07 -5.12 6.38
N GLY A 216 8.27 -4.27 5.35
CA GLY A 216 9.51 -3.53 5.17
C GLY A 216 10.74 -4.41 4.94
N GLY A 217 10.55 -5.64 4.49
CA GLY A 217 11.62 -6.64 4.29
C GLY A 217 12.50 -6.32 3.09
N GLU A 218 13.40 -5.33 3.19
CA GLU A 218 14.30 -4.91 2.13
C GLU A 218 15.78 -5.00 2.56
N ASN A 219 16.66 -5.19 1.60
CA ASN A 219 18.11 -5.04 1.66
C ASN A 219 18.64 -4.79 0.24
N ASP A 220 19.92 -4.49 0.10
CA ASP A 220 20.52 -4.16 -1.20
C ASP A 220 20.24 -5.20 -2.29
N GLN A 221 20.28 -6.49 -1.94
CA GLN A 221 20.02 -7.58 -2.89
C GLN A 221 18.56 -7.60 -3.34
N VAL A 222 17.62 -7.45 -2.40
CA VAL A 222 16.19 -7.40 -2.69
C VAL A 222 15.84 -6.14 -3.49
N VAL A 223 16.42 -4.99 -3.13
CA VAL A 223 16.26 -3.73 -3.88
C VAL A 223 16.77 -3.89 -5.32
N ALA A 224 17.91 -4.58 -5.51
CA ALA A 224 18.43 -4.87 -6.85
C ALA A 224 17.47 -5.74 -7.68
N LEU A 225 16.82 -6.74 -7.06
CA LEU A 225 15.82 -7.59 -7.73
C LEU A 225 14.59 -6.78 -8.16
N VAL A 226 14.06 -5.92 -7.28
CA VAL A 226 12.91 -5.07 -7.62
C VAL A 226 13.26 -4.13 -8.78
N LYS A 227 14.43 -3.48 -8.73
CA LYS A 227 14.91 -2.63 -9.83
C LYS A 227 15.10 -3.39 -11.14
N ALA A 228 15.58 -4.62 -11.08
CA ALA A 228 15.80 -5.45 -12.26
C ALA A 228 14.49 -5.95 -12.89
N ALA A 229 13.45 -6.08 -12.07
CA ALA A 229 12.13 -6.45 -12.56
C ALA A 229 11.44 -5.31 -13.33
N GLY A 230 11.89 -4.07 -13.18
CA GLY A 230 11.35 -2.91 -13.87
C GLY A 230 10.21 -2.28 -13.14
#